data_f91ae0ba3d56d6884858a360d4cdf254
#
_entry.id   f91ae0ba3d56d6884858a360d4cdf254
#
_cell.length_a   1.000
_cell.length_b   1.000
_cell.length_c   1.000
_cell.angle_alpha   90.00
_cell.angle_beta   90.00
_cell.angle_gamma   90.00
#
_symmetry.space_group_name_H-M   'P 1'
#
loop_
_entity.id
_entity.type
_entity.pdbx_description
1 polymer ?
#
loop_
_entity_poly.entity_id
_entity_poly.type
_entity_poly.pdbx_seq_one_letter_code
_entity_poly.pdbx_strand_id
1 'polypeptide(L)'
;MALEKKYITLVVPENFSGRLDTFLQRSLPEKLSLSRSKVKNFILSGNVGRGDKSVRDPSKKVKSMEKFWFLLPEIKVSKIEPQNIDLDIVFEDADVLVVNKSAGMVVHPGSGVSDQTLVNALLYHCGNKISTVGSCDRPGIVHRIDKLTSGILVVAKTEKAYQGLIPQFADHSIFRRYIAITWGRIKKNLRDHKNSNLKYSYGDDQYSLCTNIGRHGSDRKKMAVLKVGGKTAISKFREKKHFSMKGISLASLIECELETGRTHQLRVHLSHIGNPIIGDPTYGKRHKFSINLNEEVKKMREFKRQALHASVLGFKHPVSKEFMVFKAEPPEDLKSLLEMLENL
;
A
#
# COMPACT_ATOMS: atom_id res chain seq x y z
N MET A 1 23.55 32.60 5.84
CA MET A 1 22.83 32.82 7.11
C MET A 1 22.56 31.49 7.75
N ALA A 2 23.10 31.20 8.92
CA ALA A 2 22.80 30.00 9.68
C ALA A 2 21.37 30.10 10.19
N LEU A 3 20.51 29.17 9.82
CA LEU A 3 19.12 29.06 10.32
C LEU A 3 19.20 28.84 11.83
N GLU A 4 18.63 29.77 12.60
CA GLU A 4 18.48 29.61 14.04
C GLU A 4 17.71 28.34 14.37
N LYS A 5 18.38 27.38 14.98
CA LYS A 5 17.77 26.15 15.44
C LYS A 5 16.80 26.46 16.58
N LYS A 6 15.51 26.30 16.33
CA LYS A 6 14.47 26.52 17.35
C LYS A 6 14.35 25.29 18.25
N TYR A 7 14.50 25.51 19.56
CA TYR A 7 14.35 24.48 20.57
C TYR A 7 13.10 24.76 21.41
N ILE A 8 12.47 23.70 21.90
CA ILE A 8 11.53 23.77 23.01
C ILE A 8 12.11 23.02 24.21
N THR A 9 11.89 23.58 25.40
CA THR A 9 12.29 22.93 26.65
C THR A 9 11.07 22.27 27.27
N LEU A 10 11.19 20.98 27.58
CA LEU A 10 10.15 20.16 28.19
C LEU A 10 10.62 19.73 29.57
N VAL A 11 9.76 19.91 30.59
CA VAL A 11 10.03 19.52 31.96
C VAL A 11 9.24 18.26 32.28
N VAL A 12 9.92 17.27 32.86
CA VAL A 12 9.25 16.02 33.29
C VAL A 12 8.35 16.31 34.48
N PRO A 13 7.04 16.02 34.41
CA PRO A 13 6.12 16.22 35.52
C PRO A 13 6.51 15.42 36.76
N GLU A 14 6.16 15.93 37.96
CA GLU A 14 6.49 15.28 39.23
C GLU A 14 6.00 13.83 39.30
N ASN A 15 4.83 13.56 38.78
CA ASN A 15 4.19 12.23 38.84
C ASN A 15 4.51 11.36 37.62
N PHE A 16 5.46 11.75 36.76
CA PHE A 16 5.83 10.96 35.59
C PHE A 16 7.07 10.12 35.87
N SER A 17 6.92 8.80 35.72
CA SER A 17 8.04 7.86 35.67
C SER A 17 7.93 7.03 34.41
N GLY A 18 8.94 7.01 33.58
CA GLY A 18 8.88 6.26 32.32
C GLY A 18 10.05 6.51 31.41
N ARG A 19 9.85 6.15 30.15
CA ARG A 19 10.84 6.26 29.07
C ARG A 19 10.80 7.66 28.45
N LEU A 20 11.96 8.11 27.99
CA LEU A 20 12.12 9.39 27.29
C LEU A 20 11.23 9.52 26.06
N ASP A 21 11.14 8.47 25.22
CA ASP A 21 10.27 8.46 24.02
C ASP A 21 8.79 8.65 24.38
N THR A 22 8.34 8.06 25.48
CA THR A 22 6.95 8.16 25.95
C THR A 22 6.66 9.54 26.57
N PHE A 23 7.62 10.06 27.36
CA PHE A 23 7.53 11.40 27.94
C PHE A 23 7.40 12.46 26.83
N LEU A 24 8.33 12.46 25.87
CA LEU A 24 8.34 13.43 24.79
C LEU A 24 7.07 13.37 23.95
N GLN A 25 6.60 12.17 23.60
CA GLN A 25 5.36 12.02 22.82
C GLN A 25 4.14 12.66 23.50
N ARG A 26 4.06 12.58 24.83
CA ARG A 26 2.96 13.16 25.62
C ARG A 26 3.07 14.66 25.86
N SER A 27 4.30 15.17 25.90
CA SER A 27 4.60 16.55 26.28
C SER A 27 4.81 17.48 25.08
N LEU A 28 5.02 16.92 23.90
CA LEU A 28 5.18 17.73 22.67
C LEU A 28 3.81 18.32 22.24
N PRO A 29 3.80 19.58 21.74
CA PRO A 29 2.59 20.21 21.26
C PRO A 29 1.90 19.38 20.15
N GLU A 30 0.58 19.18 20.26
CA GLU A 30 -0.20 18.42 19.27
C GLU A 30 -0.04 18.91 17.85
N LYS A 31 0.14 20.22 17.66
CA LYS A 31 0.39 20.85 16.35
C LYS A 31 1.63 20.29 15.61
N LEU A 32 2.58 19.67 16.32
CA LEU A 32 3.75 19.03 15.71
C LEU A 32 3.43 17.65 15.15
N SER A 33 2.31 17.05 15.55
CA SER A 33 1.79 15.75 15.05
C SER A 33 2.87 14.67 14.91
N LEU A 34 3.75 14.58 15.91
CA LEU A 34 4.88 13.65 15.89
C LEU A 34 4.45 12.28 16.44
N SER A 35 4.44 11.27 15.57
CA SER A 35 4.25 9.89 16.01
C SER A 35 5.41 9.41 16.90
N ARG A 36 5.15 8.40 17.74
CA ARG A 36 6.19 7.81 18.61
C ARG A 36 7.45 7.37 17.85
N SER A 37 7.29 6.83 16.64
CA SER A 37 8.43 6.45 15.78
C SER A 37 9.22 7.67 15.30
N LYS A 38 8.56 8.78 14.96
CA LYS A 38 9.24 10.04 14.63
C LYS A 38 10.04 10.57 15.84
N VAL A 39 9.40 10.60 17.04
CA VAL A 39 10.07 11.00 18.29
C VAL A 39 11.30 10.12 18.58
N LYS A 40 11.16 8.80 18.43
CA LYS A 40 12.27 7.85 18.58
C LYS A 40 13.43 8.19 17.64
N ASN A 41 13.15 8.48 16.37
CA ASN A 41 14.17 8.85 15.39
C ASN A 41 14.84 10.19 15.75
N PHE A 42 14.11 11.17 16.28
CA PHE A 42 14.67 12.42 16.77
C PHE A 42 15.67 12.20 17.92
N ILE A 43 15.34 11.30 18.85
CA ILE A 43 16.25 10.94 19.94
C ILE A 43 17.52 10.27 19.39
N LEU A 44 17.37 9.26 18.54
CA LEU A 44 18.49 8.53 17.93
C LEU A 44 19.43 9.42 17.12
N SER A 45 18.88 10.44 16.45
CA SER A 45 19.64 11.42 15.66
C SER A 45 20.31 12.52 16.51
N GLY A 46 20.12 12.51 17.85
CA GLY A 46 20.70 13.50 18.75
C GLY A 46 20.01 14.86 18.75
N ASN A 47 18.77 14.94 18.26
CA ASN A 47 17.94 16.15 18.24
C ASN A 47 17.15 16.36 19.55
N VAL A 48 17.52 15.64 20.59
CA VAL A 48 17.00 15.73 21.95
C VAL A 48 18.18 15.71 22.91
N GLY A 49 18.15 16.49 23.97
CA GLY A 49 19.23 16.47 24.93
C GLY A 49 18.86 17.04 26.29
N ARG A 50 19.84 17.02 27.21
CA ARG A 50 19.75 17.53 28.55
C ARG A 50 21.02 18.34 28.86
N GLY A 51 20.87 19.59 29.29
CA GLY A 51 22.00 20.52 29.34
C GLY A 51 22.67 20.61 27.97
N ASP A 52 23.96 20.54 27.90
CA ASP A 52 24.76 20.66 26.66
C ASP A 52 24.93 19.32 25.92
N LYS A 53 24.37 18.22 26.45
CA LYS A 53 24.59 16.88 25.90
C LYS A 53 23.33 16.33 25.20
N SER A 54 23.51 15.84 23.97
CA SER A 54 22.47 15.06 23.28
C SER A 54 22.22 13.70 23.95
N VAL A 55 20.96 13.31 23.98
CA VAL A 55 20.53 11.98 24.44
C VAL A 55 20.13 11.18 23.20
N ARG A 56 20.68 9.98 23.04
CA ARG A 56 20.42 9.10 21.88
C ARG A 56 19.73 7.79 22.24
N ASP A 57 19.36 7.59 23.50
CA ASP A 57 18.62 6.39 23.95
C ASP A 57 17.14 6.71 24.19
N PRO A 58 16.23 6.23 23.30
CA PRO A 58 14.79 6.42 23.46
C PRO A 58 14.20 5.73 24.70
N SER A 59 14.90 4.70 25.19
CA SER A 59 14.45 3.89 26.33
C SER A 59 14.94 4.43 27.67
N LYS A 60 15.79 5.47 27.65
CA LYS A 60 16.30 6.13 28.86
C LYS A 60 15.17 6.47 29.82
N LYS A 61 15.27 6.01 31.06
CA LYS A 61 14.34 6.40 32.15
C LYS A 61 14.57 7.87 32.47
N VAL A 62 13.47 8.63 32.54
CA VAL A 62 13.48 10.02 32.94
C VAL A 62 13.03 10.17 34.38
N LYS A 63 13.55 11.17 35.08
CA LYS A 63 13.24 11.49 36.48
C LYS A 63 12.40 12.77 36.52
N SER A 64 11.56 12.88 37.54
CA SER A 64 10.81 14.10 37.84
C SER A 64 11.70 15.34 37.79
N MET A 65 11.16 16.44 37.29
CA MET A 65 11.79 17.75 37.15
C MET A 65 13.01 17.82 36.22
N GLU A 66 13.40 16.73 35.56
CA GLU A 66 14.42 16.79 34.51
C GLU A 66 13.96 17.66 33.35
N LYS A 67 14.87 18.48 32.82
CA LYS A 67 14.62 19.35 31.66
C LYS A 67 15.28 18.77 30.43
N PHE A 68 14.51 18.58 29.36
CA PHE A 68 15.01 18.15 28.07
C PHE A 68 14.74 19.24 27.04
N TRP A 69 15.74 19.56 26.22
CA TRP A 69 15.53 20.33 25.02
C TRP A 69 15.16 19.38 23.87
N PHE A 70 14.27 19.82 23.03
CA PHE A 70 13.84 19.14 21.81
C PHE A 70 14.00 20.12 20.65
N LEU A 71 14.85 19.75 19.67
CA LEU A 71 15.03 20.52 18.46
C LEU A 71 13.78 20.39 17.60
N LEU A 72 13.13 21.52 17.31
CA LEU A 72 11.94 21.50 16.45
C LEU A 72 12.33 21.02 15.07
N PRO A 73 11.54 20.09 14.47
CA PRO A 73 11.79 19.68 13.11
C PRO A 73 11.61 20.88 12.17
N GLU A 74 12.53 21.03 11.24
CA GLU A 74 12.26 21.87 10.08
C GLU A 74 11.09 21.27 9.31
N ILE A 75 10.12 22.10 8.95
CA ILE A 75 9.03 21.69 8.08
C ILE A 75 9.64 21.51 6.68
N LYS A 76 9.99 20.26 6.35
CA LYS A 76 10.44 19.92 5.01
C LYS A 76 9.23 19.85 4.11
N VAL A 77 9.06 20.87 3.31
CA VAL A 77 8.07 20.88 2.22
C VAL A 77 8.55 19.92 1.14
N SER A 78 7.62 19.26 0.48
CA SER A 78 7.92 18.42 -0.68
C SER A 78 8.64 19.25 -1.75
N LYS A 79 9.69 18.69 -2.35
CA LYS A 79 10.37 19.25 -3.52
C LYS A 79 9.78 18.72 -4.83
N ILE A 80 8.73 17.92 -4.74
CA ILE A 80 8.03 17.36 -5.91
C ILE A 80 7.20 18.49 -6.52
N GLU A 81 7.42 18.74 -7.80
CA GLU A 81 6.72 19.81 -8.52
C GLU A 81 5.27 19.44 -8.79
N PRO A 82 4.30 20.34 -8.52
CA PRO A 82 2.90 20.17 -8.90
C PRO A 82 2.76 20.08 -10.43
N GLN A 83 1.93 19.14 -10.92
CA GLN A 83 1.66 18.99 -12.34
C GLN A 83 0.17 18.85 -12.58
N ASN A 84 -0.34 19.56 -13.59
CA ASN A 84 -1.73 19.45 -14.03
C ASN A 84 -1.94 18.11 -14.75
N ILE A 85 -2.36 17.11 -13.99
CA ILE A 85 -2.67 15.75 -14.45
C ILE A 85 -4.08 15.44 -13.95
N ASP A 86 -4.96 15.03 -14.84
CA ASP A 86 -6.34 14.71 -14.52
C ASP A 86 -6.42 13.56 -13.51
N LEU A 87 -7.26 13.75 -12.49
CA LEU A 87 -7.58 12.78 -11.46
C LEU A 87 -9.04 12.34 -11.57
N ASP A 88 -9.28 11.06 -11.64
CA ASP A 88 -10.61 10.47 -11.46
C ASP A 88 -10.92 10.42 -9.96
N ILE A 89 -11.60 11.46 -9.47
CA ILE A 89 -11.93 11.64 -8.05
C ILE A 89 -13.26 10.96 -7.77
N VAL A 90 -13.24 9.94 -6.91
CA VAL A 90 -14.42 9.18 -6.47
C VAL A 90 -15.11 9.86 -5.29
N PHE A 91 -14.32 10.48 -4.41
CA PHE A 91 -14.80 11.22 -3.24
C PHE A 91 -13.74 12.21 -2.75
N GLU A 92 -14.19 13.33 -2.27
CA GLU A 92 -13.32 14.33 -1.65
C GLU A 92 -14.07 15.09 -0.56
N ASP A 93 -13.41 15.30 0.57
CA ASP A 93 -13.83 16.22 1.62
C ASP A 93 -12.64 17.07 2.12
N ALA A 94 -12.77 17.66 3.30
CA ALA A 94 -11.71 18.48 3.89
C ALA A 94 -10.47 17.68 4.29
N ASP A 95 -10.63 16.38 4.61
CA ASP A 95 -9.62 15.55 5.26
C ASP A 95 -9.05 14.45 4.37
N VAL A 96 -9.87 13.89 3.49
CA VAL A 96 -9.49 12.77 2.62
C VAL A 96 -9.87 13.00 1.16
N LEU A 97 -9.13 12.36 0.28
CA LEU A 97 -9.42 12.26 -1.14
C LEU A 97 -9.37 10.79 -1.54
N VAL A 98 -10.37 10.30 -2.26
CA VAL A 98 -10.41 8.94 -2.82
C VAL A 98 -10.34 9.06 -4.34
N VAL A 99 -9.32 8.45 -4.94
CA VAL A 99 -9.09 8.50 -6.38
C VAL A 99 -9.14 7.11 -7.00
N ASN A 100 -9.68 7.02 -8.21
CA ASN A 100 -9.55 5.84 -9.07
C ASN A 100 -8.33 6.01 -9.97
N LYS A 101 -7.19 5.48 -9.52
CA LYS A 101 -5.91 5.62 -10.23
C LYS A 101 -5.92 4.85 -11.56
N SER A 102 -5.60 5.51 -12.65
CA SER A 102 -5.39 4.87 -13.94
C SER A 102 -4.18 3.93 -13.93
N ALA A 103 -4.22 2.87 -14.75
CA ALA A 103 -3.05 2.03 -15.01
C ALA A 103 -1.97 2.84 -15.75
N GLY A 104 -0.70 2.58 -15.44
CA GLY A 104 0.44 3.34 -15.99
C GLY A 104 0.94 4.45 -15.10
N MET A 105 0.09 5.05 -14.26
CA MET A 105 0.48 6.09 -13.30
C MET A 105 1.20 5.49 -12.08
N VAL A 106 2.37 6.03 -11.75
CA VAL A 106 3.10 5.72 -10.51
C VAL A 106 2.50 6.54 -9.36
N VAL A 107 2.41 5.97 -8.17
CA VAL A 107 1.82 6.68 -7.02
C VAL A 107 2.71 7.84 -6.54
N HIS A 108 4.00 7.64 -6.41
CA HIS A 108 4.95 8.65 -5.91
C HIS A 108 6.30 8.52 -6.62
N PRO A 109 7.08 9.57 -6.76
CA PRO A 109 8.41 9.52 -7.33
C PRO A 109 9.30 8.46 -6.68
N GLY A 110 10.19 7.87 -7.47
CA GLY A 110 11.09 6.82 -7.03
C GLY A 110 12.15 6.52 -8.08
N SER A 111 12.88 5.42 -7.89
CA SER A 111 13.94 5.04 -8.82
C SER A 111 13.42 4.92 -10.26
N GLY A 112 13.90 5.79 -11.14
CA GLY A 112 13.56 5.82 -12.57
C GLY A 112 12.24 6.54 -12.93
N VAL A 113 11.58 7.20 -11.97
CA VAL A 113 10.39 8.03 -12.21
C VAL A 113 10.45 9.22 -11.26
N SER A 114 10.72 10.40 -11.80
CA SER A 114 10.86 11.66 -11.05
C SER A 114 9.57 12.47 -10.98
N ASP A 115 8.69 12.31 -11.97
CA ASP A 115 7.52 13.13 -12.21
C ASP A 115 6.37 12.30 -12.85
N GLN A 116 5.30 12.97 -13.28
CA GLN A 116 4.10 12.35 -13.86
C GLN A 116 3.49 11.28 -12.92
N THR A 117 3.57 11.52 -11.61
CA THR A 117 3.04 10.61 -10.59
C THR A 117 1.74 11.13 -9.99
N LEU A 118 1.02 10.26 -9.29
CA LEU A 118 -0.18 10.68 -8.54
C LEU A 118 0.15 11.81 -7.56
N VAL A 119 1.32 11.79 -6.91
CA VAL A 119 1.72 12.88 -5.98
C VAL A 119 1.88 14.21 -6.70
N ASN A 120 2.42 14.24 -7.94
CA ASN A 120 2.49 15.48 -8.72
C ASN A 120 1.09 16.05 -9.01
N ALA A 121 0.13 15.19 -9.37
CA ALA A 121 -1.27 15.57 -9.60
C ALA A 121 -1.95 16.05 -8.31
N LEU A 122 -1.74 15.37 -7.19
CA LEU A 122 -2.28 15.73 -5.88
C LEU A 122 -1.77 17.08 -5.38
N LEU A 123 -0.49 17.38 -5.59
CA LEU A 123 0.09 18.68 -5.24
C LEU A 123 -0.53 19.80 -6.06
N TYR A 124 -0.84 19.55 -7.33
CA TYR A 124 -1.54 20.52 -8.17
C TYR A 124 -2.98 20.70 -7.72
N HIS A 125 -3.72 19.62 -7.51
CA HIS A 125 -5.15 19.64 -7.15
C HIS A 125 -5.40 20.21 -5.74
N CYS A 126 -4.66 19.73 -4.72
CA CYS A 126 -4.85 20.12 -3.32
C CYS A 126 -4.03 21.36 -2.92
N GLY A 127 -3.13 21.82 -3.77
CA GLY A 127 -2.23 22.94 -3.48
C GLY A 127 -1.23 22.64 -2.36
N ASN A 128 -0.61 23.70 -1.83
CA ASN A 128 0.47 23.57 -0.85
C ASN A 128 0.08 22.90 0.48
N LYS A 129 -1.20 22.79 0.79
CA LYS A 129 -1.66 22.19 2.06
C LYS A 129 -1.23 20.72 2.21
N ILE A 130 -1.25 19.94 1.13
CA ILE A 130 -0.87 18.54 1.16
C ILE A 130 0.64 18.33 1.23
N SER A 131 1.46 19.30 0.83
CA SER A 131 2.92 19.17 0.70
C SER A 131 3.62 18.83 2.02
N THR A 132 2.99 19.10 3.15
CA THR A 132 3.53 18.85 4.51
C THR A 132 2.88 17.66 5.19
N VAL A 133 1.89 17.00 4.56
CA VAL A 133 1.15 15.90 5.15
C VAL A 133 1.96 14.59 5.08
N GLY A 134 2.28 14.03 6.22
CA GLY A 134 3.02 12.77 6.35
C GLY A 134 4.52 12.91 6.01
N SER A 135 4.96 12.39 4.87
CA SER A 135 6.36 12.45 4.41
C SER A 135 6.51 13.40 3.23
N CYS A 136 7.50 14.28 3.25
CA CYS A 136 7.79 15.22 2.16
C CYS A 136 8.11 14.52 0.81
N ASP A 137 8.56 13.27 0.82
CA ASP A 137 8.84 12.49 -0.41
C ASP A 137 7.58 11.85 -1.00
N ARG A 138 6.49 11.80 -0.25
CA ARG A 138 5.20 11.22 -0.64
C ARG A 138 4.05 11.81 0.16
N PRO A 139 3.80 13.12 0.02
CA PRO A 139 2.80 13.82 0.81
C PRO A 139 1.40 13.21 0.62
N GLY A 140 0.69 13.03 1.72
CA GLY A 140 -0.67 12.48 1.74
C GLY A 140 -0.79 10.97 1.47
N ILE A 141 0.27 10.30 1.03
CA ILE A 141 0.21 8.89 0.64
C ILE A 141 0.29 7.97 1.86
N VAL A 142 -0.80 7.28 2.15
CA VAL A 142 -0.92 6.30 3.25
C VAL A 142 -0.76 4.85 2.79
N HIS A 143 -1.03 4.57 1.51
CA HIS A 143 -0.80 3.28 0.86
C HIS A 143 -0.54 3.43 -0.63
N ARG A 144 -0.31 2.31 -1.31
CA ARG A 144 -0.02 2.32 -2.74
C ARG A 144 -0.52 1.07 -3.45
N ILE A 145 -0.80 1.21 -4.74
CA ILE A 145 -0.96 0.12 -5.70
C ILE A 145 0.14 0.21 -6.76
N ASP A 146 0.39 -0.86 -7.48
CA ASP A 146 1.47 -0.92 -8.48
C ASP A 146 1.21 0.03 -9.67
N LYS A 147 2.27 0.42 -10.39
CA LYS A 147 2.19 1.30 -11.57
C LYS A 147 1.10 0.86 -12.55
N LEU A 148 1.12 -0.41 -12.93
CA LEU A 148 0.21 -0.98 -13.94
C LEU A 148 -1.11 -1.52 -13.35
N THR A 149 -1.34 -1.42 -12.04
CA THR A 149 -2.61 -1.71 -11.40
C THR A 149 -3.47 -0.46 -11.39
N SER A 150 -4.71 -0.58 -11.84
CA SER A 150 -5.74 0.47 -11.74
C SER A 150 -6.57 0.36 -10.47
N GLY A 151 -7.33 1.40 -10.12
CA GLY A 151 -8.35 1.34 -9.08
C GLY A 151 -8.13 2.24 -7.89
N ILE A 152 -8.90 2.01 -6.86
CA ILE A 152 -9.14 2.93 -5.74
C ILE A 152 -7.94 3.06 -4.80
N LEU A 153 -7.66 4.31 -4.47
CA LEU A 153 -6.69 4.74 -3.47
C LEU A 153 -7.29 5.83 -2.57
N VAL A 154 -6.97 5.81 -1.27
CA VAL A 154 -7.25 6.92 -0.36
C VAL A 154 -5.98 7.73 -0.09
N VAL A 155 -6.13 9.03 -0.05
CA VAL A 155 -5.08 10.04 0.20
C VAL A 155 -5.51 10.89 1.39
N ALA A 156 -4.60 11.17 2.29
CA ALA A 156 -4.82 12.10 3.40
C ALA A 156 -4.52 13.53 2.96
N LYS A 157 -5.49 14.44 3.09
CA LYS A 157 -5.32 15.88 2.79
C LYS A 157 -4.81 16.67 3.99
N THR A 158 -4.98 16.11 5.21
CA THR A 158 -4.57 16.72 6.47
C THR A 158 -3.66 15.77 7.26
N GLU A 159 -2.80 16.32 8.11
CA GLU A 159 -1.95 15.47 8.99
C GLU A 159 -2.82 14.66 9.98
N LYS A 160 -3.96 15.19 10.43
CA LYS A 160 -4.93 14.46 11.26
C LYS A 160 -5.46 13.24 10.53
N ALA A 161 -5.84 13.39 9.26
CA ALA A 161 -6.28 12.27 8.44
C ALA A 161 -5.16 11.25 8.21
N TYR A 162 -3.94 11.70 7.96
CA TYR A 162 -2.77 10.83 7.80
C TYR A 162 -2.54 9.97 9.05
N GLN A 163 -2.54 10.60 10.24
CA GLN A 163 -2.35 9.90 11.52
C GLN A 163 -3.51 8.93 11.84
N GLY A 164 -4.72 9.22 11.38
CA GLY A 164 -5.88 8.35 11.57
C GLY A 164 -5.98 7.19 10.56
N LEU A 165 -5.40 7.32 9.36
CA LEU A 165 -5.41 6.26 8.35
C LEU A 165 -4.24 5.28 8.50
N ILE A 166 -3.03 5.75 8.83
CA ILE A 166 -1.84 4.89 8.97
C ILE A 166 -2.06 3.70 9.92
N PRO A 167 -2.64 3.87 11.13
CA PRO A 167 -2.94 2.74 12.01
C PRO A 167 -3.85 1.71 11.38
N GLN A 168 -4.88 2.13 10.64
CA GLN A 168 -5.83 1.22 9.99
C GLN A 168 -5.16 0.34 8.92
N PHE A 169 -4.12 0.86 8.22
CA PHE A 169 -3.30 0.02 7.33
C PHE A 169 -2.35 -0.91 8.09
N ALA A 170 -1.90 -0.51 9.28
CA ALA A 170 -0.98 -1.29 10.10
C ALA A 170 -1.66 -2.44 10.85
N ASP A 171 -2.87 -2.23 11.37
CA ASP A 171 -3.69 -3.21 12.09
C ASP A 171 -4.61 -4.03 11.16
N HIS A 172 -4.55 -3.74 9.85
CA HIS A 172 -5.31 -4.46 8.81
C HIS A 172 -6.84 -4.29 8.91
N SER A 173 -7.34 -3.22 9.51
CA SER A 173 -8.78 -2.91 9.58
C SER A 173 -9.34 -2.28 8.29
N ILE A 174 -8.48 -1.95 7.33
CA ILE A 174 -8.86 -1.47 5.99
C ILE A 174 -9.38 -2.64 5.15
N PHE A 175 -10.58 -2.51 4.62
CA PHE A 175 -11.15 -3.45 3.68
C PHE A 175 -10.67 -3.14 2.25
N ARG A 176 -10.03 -4.11 1.59
CA ARG A 176 -9.47 -3.95 0.23
C ARG A 176 -9.82 -5.14 -0.62
N ARG A 177 -10.55 -4.90 -1.71
CA ARG A 177 -10.91 -5.93 -2.67
C ARG A 177 -10.40 -5.57 -4.06
N TYR A 178 -9.93 -6.58 -4.77
CA TYR A 178 -9.41 -6.47 -6.12
C TYR A 178 -10.09 -7.47 -7.02
N ILE A 179 -10.15 -7.15 -8.30
CA ILE A 179 -10.51 -8.06 -9.38
C ILE A 179 -9.24 -8.40 -10.13
N ALA A 180 -8.99 -9.69 -10.35
CA ALA A 180 -7.88 -10.19 -11.13
C ALA A 180 -8.39 -11.18 -12.20
N ILE A 181 -7.84 -11.11 -13.41
CA ILE A 181 -8.03 -12.15 -14.42
C ILE A 181 -6.72 -12.96 -14.50
N THR A 182 -6.82 -14.26 -14.22
CA THR A 182 -5.66 -15.15 -14.10
C THR A 182 -5.70 -16.23 -15.16
N TRP A 183 -4.54 -16.78 -15.50
CA TRP A 183 -4.45 -17.99 -16.29
C TRP A 183 -4.91 -19.21 -15.51
N GLY A 184 -5.70 -20.06 -16.18
CA GLY A 184 -6.16 -21.32 -15.64
C GLY A 184 -7.15 -21.17 -14.48
N ARG A 185 -7.40 -22.27 -13.79
CA ARG A 185 -8.33 -22.38 -12.66
C ARG A 185 -7.57 -22.68 -11.37
N ILE A 186 -7.98 -22.07 -10.25
CA ILE A 186 -7.44 -22.46 -8.94
C ILE A 186 -7.94 -23.86 -8.63
N LYS A 187 -7.03 -24.82 -8.52
CA LYS A 187 -7.40 -26.23 -8.28
C LYS A 187 -7.98 -26.39 -6.87
N LYS A 188 -9.20 -26.94 -6.78
CA LYS A 188 -9.85 -27.24 -5.49
C LYS A 188 -9.15 -28.35 -4.72
N ASN A 189 -8.49 -29.26 -5.42
CA ASN A 189 -7.70 -30.30 -4.77
C ASN A 189 -6.37 -29.75 -4.27
N LEU A 190 -6.32 -29.43 -2.98
CA LEU A 190 -5.14 -28.82 -2.34
C LEU A 190 -3.91 -29.74 -2.35
N ARG A 191 -4.07 -31.08 -2.56
CA ARG A 191 -2.96 -32.04 -2.72
C ARG A 191 -2.15 -31.78 -3.99
N ASP A 192 -2.80 -31.19 -5.03
CA ASP A 192 -2.14 -30.82 -6.29
C ASP A 192 -1.34 -29.51 -6.17
N HIS A 193 -1.57 -28.75 -5.10
CA HIS A 193 -0.74 -27.59 -4.79
C HIS A 193 0.44 -28.03 -3.95
N LYS A 194 1.65 -27.93 -4.49
CA LYS A 194 2.91 -28.16 -3.77
C LYS A 194 3.11 -27.23 -2.55
N ASN A 195 2.08 -26.42 -2.23
CA ASN A 195 2.12 -25.36 -1.23
C ASN A 195 1.18 -25.66 -0.07
N SER A 196 1.74 -26.13 1.03
CA SER A 196 1.04 -26.43 2.28
C SER A 196 0.32 -25.24 2.93
N ASN A 197 0.58 -24.01 2.44
CA ASN A 197 0.06 -22.77 3.02
C ASN A 197 -1.23 -22.26 2.38
N LEU A 198 -1.72 -22.91 1.30
CA LEU A 198 -3.02 -22.61 0.70
C LEU A 198 -4.10 -23.42 1.42
N LYS A 199 -5.11 -22.76 1.94
CA LYS A 199 -6.28 -23.36 2.59
C LYS A 199 -7.53 -23.02 1.79
N TYR A 200 -8.50 -23.93 1.80
CA TYR A 200 -9.81 -23.69 1.20
C TYR A 200 -10.91 -23.83 2.26
N SER A 201 -11.78 -22.83 2.34
CA SER A 201 -12.98 -22.82 3.18
C SER A 201 -14.19 -23.16 2.31
N TYR A 202 -14.81 -24.32 2.55
CA TYR A 202 -16.00 -24.75 1.82
C TYR A 202 -17.22 -23.86 2.11
N GLY A 203 -17.35 -23.37 3.36
CA GLY A 203 -18.45 -22.50 3.76
C GLY A 203 -18.46 -21.16 3.02
N ASP A 204 -17.29 -20.60 2.80
CA ASP A 204 -17.13 -19.28 2.17
C ASP A 204 -16.77 -19.35 0.68
N ASP A 205 -16.58 -20.56 0.13
CA ASP A 205 -16.03 -20.80 -1.22
C ASP A 205 -14.79 -19.94 -1.50
N GLN A 206 -13.86 -19.94 -0.56
CA GLN A 206 -12.72 -19.02 -0.56
C GLN A 206 -11.41 -19.75 -0.27
N TYR A 207 -10.36 -19.38 -0.99
CA TYR A 207 -8.99 -19.78 -0.72
C TYR A 207 -8.31 -18.73 0.16
N SER A 208 -7.51 -19.16 1.12
CA SER A 208 -6.65 -18.29 1.91
C SER A 208 -5.20 -18.76 1.78
N LEU A 209 -4.31 -17.82 1.46
CA LEU A 209 -2.87 -18.07 1.34
C LEU A 209 -2.11 -17.17 2.30
N CYS A 210 -1.36 -17.81 3.21
CA CYS A 210 -0.47 -17.14 4.14
C CYS A 210 0.97 -17.54 3.86
N THR A 211 1.84 -16.59 3.50
CA THR A 211 3.26 -16.82 3.21
C THR A 211 4.12 -15.67 3.72
N ASN A 212 5.43 -15.80 3.59
CA ASN A 212 6.36 -14.68 3.77
C ASN A 212 6.80 -14.16 2.40
N ILE A 213 6.63 -12.85 2.14
CA ILE A 213 7.08 -12.19 0.92
C ILE A 213 8.31 -11.33 1.22
N GLY A 214 9.34 -11.50 0.39
CA GLY A 214 10.55 -10.71 0.42
C GLY A 214 11.10 -10.47 -0.99
N ARG A 215 12.26 -9.81 -1.10
CA ARG A 215 12.94 -9.61 -2.38
C ARG A 215 13.41 -10.95 -2.94
N HIS A 216 13.28 -11.13 -4.25
CA HIS A 216 13.80 -12.32 -4.93
C HIS A 216 15.33 -12.36 -4.82
N GLY A 217 15.90 -13.54 -4.60
CA GLY A 217 17.33 -13.70 -4.30
C GLY A 217 18.28 -13.20 -5.40
N SER A 218 17.91 -13.40 -6.68
CA SER A 218 18.75 -13.02 -7.83
C SER A 218 18.22 -11.82 -8.64
N ASP A 219 16.92 -11.52 -8.58
CA ASP A 219 16.31 -10.41 -9.33
C ASP A 219 15.74 -9.37 -8.36
N ARG A 220 16.49 -8.29 -8.13
CA ARG A 220 16.11 -7.21 -7.20
C ARG A 220 14.82 -6.47 -7.56
N LYS A 221 14.32 -6.60 -8.80
CA LYS A 221 13.07 -5.99 -9.26
C LYS A 221 11.86 -6.85 -8.89
N LYS A 222 12.08 -8.12 -8.51
CA LYS A 222 11.03 -9.06 -8.16
C LYS A 222 10.90 -9.26 -6.66
N MET A 223 9.68 -9.59 -6.27
CA MET A 223 9.34 -10.16 -4.96
C MET A 223 9.12 -11.66 -5.12
N ALA A 224 9.29 -12.41 -4.05
CA ALA A 224 9.08 -13.86 -4.03
C ALA A 224 8.51 -14.32 -2.70
N VAL A 225 7.83 -15.46 -2.70
CA VAL A 225 7.54 -16.21 -1.48
C VAL A 225 8.85 -16.83 -0.98
N LEU A 226 9.17 -16.56 0.28
CA LEU A 226 10.39 -17.02 0.92
C LEU A 226 10.08 -18.10 1.98
N LYS A 227 10.93 -19.11 2.08
CA LYS A 227 10.86 -20.12 3.16
C LYS A 227 11.34 -19.54 4.50
N VAL A 228 12.36 -18.69 4.46
CA VAL A 228 12.95 -18.03 5.63
C VAL A 228 13.08 -16.54 5.37
N GLY A 229 12.75 -15.71 6.36
CA GLY A 229 12.76 -14.26 6.25
C GLY A 229 11.55 -13.71 5.49
N GLY A 230 11.64 -12.44 5.07
CA GLY A 230 10.51 -11.71 4.47
C GLY A 230 9.51 -11.18 5.51
N LYS A 231 8.33 -10.79 5.03
CA LYS A 231 7.23 -10.27 5.86
C LYS A 231 5.97 -11.08 5.59
N THR A 232 5.23 -11.42 6.62
CA THR A 232 3.95 -12.13 6.50
C THR A 232 3.02 -11.42 5.54
N ALA A 233 2.45 -12.21 4.63
CA ALA A 233 1.53 -11.79 3.60
C ALA A 233 0.33 -12.73 3.58
N ILE A 234 -0.88 -12.16 3.69
CA ILE A 234 -2.14 -12.92 3.74
C ILE A 234 -3.07 -12.36 2.67
N SER A 235 -3.50 -13.24 1.77
CA SER A 235 -4.45 -12.94 0.69
C SER A 235 -5.53 -13.99 0.65
N LYS A 236 -6.77 -13.55 0.38
CA LYS A 236 -7.90 -14.43 0.15
C LYS A 236 -8.35 -14.33 -1.29
N PHE A 237 -8.82 -15.44 -1.87
CA PHE A 237 -9.21 -15.53 -3.27
C PHE A 237 -10.54 -16.26 -3.40
N ARG A 238 -11.46 -15.70 -4.19
CA ARG A 238 -12.71 -16.32 -4.57
C ARG A 238 -12.83 -16.35 -6.09
N GLU A 239 -12.99 -17.53 -6.68
CA GLU A 239 -13.26 -17.66 -8.10
C GLU A 239 -14.69 -17.22 -8.38
N LYS A 240 -14.87 -16.14 -9.13
CA LYS A 240 -16.20 -15.61 -9.51
C LYS A 240 -16.73 -16.24 -10.78
N LYS A 241 -15.85 -16.46 -11.75
CA LYS A 241 -16.18 -17.06 -13.04
C LYS A 241 -14.96 -17.79 -13.58
N HIS A 242 -15.21 -18.93 -14.22
CA HIS A 242 -14.20 -19.72 -14.89
C HIS A 242 -14.48 -19.76 -16.38
N PHE A 243 -13.46 -19.59 -17.19
CA PHE A 243 -13.54 -19.60 -18.64
C PHE A 243 -12.76 -20.78 -19.21
N SER A 244 -13.41 -21.54 -20.08
CA SER A 244 -12.82 -22.72 -20.71
C SER A 244 -13.18 -22.77 -22.20
N MET A 245 -12.27 -23.29 -23.00
CA MET A 245 -12.47 -23.51 -24.42
C MET A 245 -12.14 -24.97 -24.74
N LYS A 246 -13.04 -25.69 -25.43
CA LYS A 246 -12.87 -27.11 -25.81
C LYS A 246 -12.43 -27.99 -24.61
N GLY A 247 -13.01 -27.77 -23.44
CA GLY A 247 -12.67 -28.50 -22.22
C GLY A 247 -11.35 -28.09 -21.54
N ILE A 248 -10.62 -27.13 -22.10
CA ILE A 248 -9.37 -26.64 -21.54
C ILE A 248 -9.65 -25.41 -20.69
N SER A 249 -9.16 -25.42 -19.45
CA SER A 249 -9.19 -24.29 -18.54
C SER A 249 -8.27 -23.18 -19.03
N LEU A 250 -8.83 -22.04 -19.46
CA LEU A 250 -8.06 -20.91 -20.00
C LEU A 250 -7.79 -19.84 -18.96
N ALA A 251 -8.83 -19.34 -18.32
CA ALA A 251 -8.75 -18.21 -17.41
C ALA A 251 -9.79 -18.30 -16.30
N SER A 252 -9.58 -17.51 -15.25
CA SER A 252 -10.57 -17.27 -14.19
C SER A 252 -10.61 -15.80 -13.81
N LEU A 253 -11.82 -15.32 -13.55
CA LEU A 253 -12.08 -14.08 -12.85
C LEU A 253 -12.03 -14.32 -11.35
N ILE A 254 -11.07 -13.73 -10.68
CA ILE A 254 -10.81 -13.90 -9.25
C ILE A 254 -11.09 -12.61 -8.50
N GLU A 255 -11.92 -12.67 -7.48
CA GLU A 255 -12.01 -11.66 -6.46
C GLU A 255 -10.92 -11.92 -5.41
N CYS A 256 -10.09 -10.92 -5.14
CA CYS A 256 -8.99 -11.01 -4.20
C CYS A 256 -9.21 -10.05 -3.04
N GLU A 257 -9.04 -10.51 -1.81
CA GLU A 257 -9.07 -9.69 -0.60
C GLU A 257 -7.68 -9.67 0.06
N LEU A 258 -7.24 -8.48 0.47
CA LEU A 258 -5.93 -8.28 1.09
C LEU A 258 -6.08 -8.00 2.58
N GLU A 259 -5.60 -8.89 3.45
CA GLU A 259 -5.37 -8.57 4.85
C GLU A 259 -4.09 -7.75 5.01
N THR A 260 -3.01 -8.12 4.35
CA THR A 260 -1.74 -7.39 4.33
C THR A 260 -1.51 -6.69 2.98
N GLY A 261 -0.57 -5.75 2.91
CA GLY A 261 -0.27 -5.00 1.67
C GLY A 261 1.24 -5.00 1.34
N ARG A 262 1.82 -6.17 1.02
CA ARG A 262 3.23 -6.25 0.61
C ARG A 262 3.40 -5.90 -0.87
N THR A 263 4.56 -5.41 -1.24
CA THR A 263 4.88 -5.09 -2.64
C THR A 263 4.59 -6.28 -3.55
N HIS A 264 3.81 -6.08 -4.62
CA HIS A 264 3.40 -7.09 -5.60
C HIS A 264 2.64 -8.29 -5.00
N GLN A 265 2.04 -8.20 -3.81
CA GLN A 265 1.55 -9.35 -3.04
C GLN A 265 0.60 -10.26 -3.84
N LEU A 266 -0.48 -9.73 -4.41
CA LEU A 266 -1.42 -10.54 -5.22
C LEU A 266 -0.75 -11.18 -6.43
N ARG A 267 0.11 -10.45 -7.10
CA ARG A 267 0.85 -10.90 -8.28
C ARG A 267 1.77 -12.07 -7.95
N VAL A 268 2.51 -11.96 -6.84
CA VAL A 268 3.38 -13.02 -6.32
C VAL A 268 2.58 -14.22 -5.87
N HIS A 269 1.53 -14.02 -5.09
CA HIS A 269 0.70 -15.09 -4.55
C HIS A 269 0.01 -15.90 -5.65
N LEU A 270 -0.67 -15.23 -6.59
CA LEU A 270 -1.34 -15.89 -7.70
C LEU A 270 -0.35 -16.64 -8.60
N SER A 271 0.82 -16.05 -8.90
CA SER A 271 1.88 -16.75 -9.62
C SER A 271 2.43 -17.95 -8.84
N HIS A 272 2.57 -17.82 -7.52
CA HIS A 272 3.08 -18.89 -6.65
C HIS A 272 2.18 -20.12 -6.60
N ILE A 273 0.86 -19.95 -6.64
CA ILE A 273 -0.12 -21.03 -6.69
C ILE A 273 -0.36 -21.57 -8.11
N GLY A 274 0.36 -21.06 -9.12
CA GLY A 274 0.26 -21.56 -10.49
C GLY A 274 -0.78 -20.84 -11.37
N ASN A 275 -1.40 -19.79 -10.85
CA ASN A 275 -2.42 -18.99 -11.55
C ASN A 275 -1.95 -17.53 -11.76
N PRO A 276 -0.89 -17.29 -12.55
CA PRO A 276 -0.37 -15.93 -12.75
C PRO A 276 -1.42 -15.04 -13.41
N ILE A 277 -1.37 -13.74 -13.08
CA ILE A 277 -2.28 -12.74 -13.66
C ILE A 277 -1.98 -12.58 -15.15
N ILE A 278 -3.02 -12.52 -15.99
CA ILE A 278 -2.89 -12.27 -17.44
C ILE A 278 -2.21 -10.93 -17.65
N GLY A 279 -1.29 -10.88 -18.61
CA GLY A 279 -0.57 -9.66 -18.99
C GLY A 279 0.49 -9.20 -17.98
N ASP A 280 0.68 -9.89 -16.83
CA ASP A 280 1.69 -9.48 -15.85
C ASP A 280 3.12 -9.58 -16.45
N PRO A 281 3.82 -8.44 -16.64
CA PRO A 281 5.12 -8.43 -17.29
C PRO A 281 6.22 -9.08 -16.45
N THR A 282 6.00 -9.22 -15.14
CA THR A 282 7.01 -9.71 -14.19
C THR A 282 6.79 -11.17 -13.81
N TYR A 283 5.54 -11.56 -13.56
CA TYR A 283 5.18 -12.86 -13.02
C TYR A 283 4.38 -13.73 -13.98
N GLY A 284 3.85 -13.17 -15.09
CA GLY A 284 2.95 -13.84 -16.05
C GLY A 284 3.60 -14.77 -17.05
N LYS A 285 4.93 -14.76 -17.22
CA LYS A 285 5.65 -15.39 -18.35
C LYS A 285 5.68 -16.93 -18.35
N ARG A 286 5.14 -17.62 -17.35
CA ARG A 286 5.31 -19.08 -17.19
C ARG A 286 4.14 -19.93 -17.66
N HIS A 287 3.04 -19.33 -18.11
CA HIS A 287 1.89 -20.13 -18.53
C HIS A 287 2.09 -20.65 -19.95
N LYS A 288 2.41 -21.96 -20.06
CA LYS A 288 2.53 -22.68 -21.34
C LYS A 288 1.24 -23.48 -21.54
N PHE A 289 0.52 -23.22 -22.63
CA PHE A 289 -0.50 -24.13 -23.12
C PHE A 289 0.14 -25.10 -24.09
N SER A 290 -0.20 -26.38 -23.96
CA SER A 290 0.31 -27.47 -24.81
C SER A 290 -0.38 -27.59 -26.16
N ILE A 291 -1.25 -26.67 -26.53
CA ILE A 291 -2.08 -26.73 -27.74
C ILE A 291 -1.92 -25.41 -28.52
N ASN A 292 -1.90 -25.50 -29.86
CA ASN A 292 -2.06 -24.38 -30.77
C ASN A 292 -3.45 -23.76 -30.55
N LEU A 293 -3.50 -22.79 -29.64
CA LEU A 293 -4.73 -22.11 -29.26
C LEU A 293 -4.93 -20.90 -30.19
N ASN A 294 -6.18 -20.74 -30.58
CA ASN A 294 -6.76 -19.76 -31.49
C ASN A 294 -6.35 -18.30 -31.25
N GLU A 295 -6.81 -17.43 -32.11
CA GLU A 295 -6.66 -15.97 -32.08
C GLU A 295 -7.01 -15.36 -30.71
N GLU A 296 -8.01 -15.91 -29.99
CA GLU A 296 -8.45 -15.42 -28.67
C GLU A 296 -7.35 -15.52 -27.61
N VAL A 297 -6.66 -16.66 -27.54
CA VAL A 297 -5.53 -16.82 -26.60
C VAL A 297 -4.35 -15.94 -26.97
N LYS A 298 -4.15 -15.69 -28.26
CA LYS A 298 -3.16 -14.74 -28.76
C LYS A 298 -3.49 -13.31 -28.25
N LYS A 299 -4.76 -12.87 -28.40
CA LYS A 299 -5.24 -11.59 -27.86
C LYS A 299 -5.09 -11.49 -26.35
N MET A 300 -5.39 -12.55 -25.58
CA MET A 300 -5.12 -12.58 -24.13
C MET A 300 -3.64 -12.40 -23.80
N ARG A 301 -2.72 -12.97 -24.60
CA ARG A 301 -1.27 -12.81 -24.41
C ARG A 301 -0.78 -11.41 -24.77
N GLU A 302 -1.51 -10.70 -25.60
CA GLU A 302 -1.21 -9.33 -26.01
C GLU A 302 -1.66 -8.28 -24.98
N PHE A 303 -2.42 -8.68 -23.95
CA PHE A 303 -2.78 -7.78 -22.83
C PHE A 303 -1.51 -7.32 -22.11
N LYS A 304 -1.23 -6.01 -22.14
CA LYS A 304 0.12 -5.44 -21.89
C LYS A 304 0.44 -5.11 -20.43
N ARG A 305 -0.50 -5.32 -19.51
CA ARG A 305 -0.33 -5.04 -18.08
C ARG A 305 -0.94 -6.15 -17.23
N GLN A 306 -0.64 -6.21 -15.93
CA GLN A 306 -1.39 -7.12 -15.07
C GLN A 306 -2.88 -6.79 -15.12
N ALA A 307 -3.72 -7.76 -15.47
CA ALA A 307 -5.18 -7.69 -15.42
C ALA A 307 -5.63 -7.69 -13.94
N LEU A 308 -5.35 -6.58 -13.26
CA LEU A 308 -5.57 -6.38 -11.83
C LEU A 308 -6.11 -4.97 -11.58
N HIS A 309 -7.19 -4.89 -10.81
CA HIS A 309 -7.89 -3.65 -10.49
C HIS A 309 -8.31 -3.63 -9.02
N ALA A 310 -7.99 -2.57 -8.30
CA ALA A 310 -8.44 -2.30 -6.94
C ALA A 310 -9.89 -1.81 -6.98
N SER A 311 -10.85 -2.72 -6.87
CA SER A 311 -12.27 -2.44 -7.13
C SER A 311 -13.02 -1.89 -5.92
N VAL A 312 -12.60 -2.21 -4.69
CA VAL A 312 -13.28 -1.75 -3.47
C VAL A 312 -12.26 -1.37 -2.40
N LEU A 313 -12.51 -0.24 -1.75
CA LEU A 313 -11.77 0.23 -0.60
C LEU A 313 -12.75 0.68 0.49
N GLY A 314 -12.64 0.08 1.68
CA GLY A 314 -13.42 0.48 2.86
C GLY A 314 -12.50 0.85 4.02
N PHE A 315 -12.79 1.95 4.69
CA PHE A 315 -12.03 2.43 5.83
C PHE A 315 -12.92 3.25 6.78
N LYS A 316 -12.49 3.35 8.03
CA LYS A 316 -13.10 4.26 8.97
C LYS A 316 -12.58 5.68 8.73
N HIS A 317 -13.48 6.61 8.44
CA HIS A 317 -13.07 7.99 8.19
C HIS A 317 -12.27 8.54 9.37
N PRO A 318 -11.07 9.11 9.14
CA PRO A 318 -10.13 9.45 10.22
C PRO A 318 -10.67 10.50 11.22
N VAL A 319 -11.60 11.35 10.77
CA VAL A 319 -12.17 12.44 11.57
C VAL A 319 -13.58 12.12 12.05
N SER A 320 -14.55 11.85 11.14
CA SER A 320 -15.95 11.55 11.50
C SER A 320 -16.13 10.20 12.17
N LYS A 321 -15.18 9.26 11.98
CA LYS A 321 -15.24 7.88 12.50
C LYS A 321 -16.30 6.99 11.84
N GLU A 322 -16.98 7.45 10.83
CA GLU A 322 -17.92 6.67 10.03
C GLU A 322 -17.16 5.67 9.16
N PHE A 323 -17.73 4.47 8.98
CA PHE A 323 -17.17 3.49 8.05
C PHE A 323 -17.67 3.78 6.63
N MET A 324 -16.74 4.05 5.72
CA MET A 324 -17.01 4.41 4.33
C MET A 324 -16.51 3.31 3.40
N VAL A 325 -17.26 3.03 2.33
CA VAL A 325 -16.91 2.06 1.30
C VAL A 325 -17.04 2.70 -0.07
N PHE A 326 -15.97 2.61 -0.86
CA PHE A 326 -15.89 3.14 -2.21
C PHE A 326 -15.68 2.01 -3.20
N LYS A 327 -16.26 2.15 -4.40
CA LYS A 327 -16.13 1.19 -5.50
C LYS A 327 -15.67 1.90 -6.75
N ALA A 328 -14.87 1.23 -7.56
CA ALA A 328 -14.55 1.66 -8.92
C ALA A 328 -14.76 0.51 -9.89
N GLU A 329 -15.35 0.82 -11.03
CA GLU A 329 -15.52 -0.11 -12.12
C GLU A 329 -14.18 -0.41 -12.80
N PRO A 330 -13.98 -1.62 -13.32
CA PRO A 330 -12.81 -1.93 -14.11
C PRO A 330 -12.68 -0.99 -15.32
N PRO A 331 -11.47 -0.55 -15.68
CA PRO A 331 -11.26 0.26 -16.87
C PRO A 331 -11.51 -0.54 -18.15
N GLU A 332 -11.70 0.18 -19.26
CA GLU A 332 -12.18 -0.35 -20.52
C GLU A 332 -11.35 -1.53 -21.06
N ASP A 333 -10.02 -1.45 -20.94
CA ASP A 333 -9.14 -2.56 -21.37
C ASP A 333 -9.41 -3.87 -20.60
N LEU A 334 -9.77 -3.76 -19.30
CA LEU A 334 -10.09 -4.92 -18.48
C LEU A 334 -11.52 -5.44 -18.76
N LYS A 335 -12.47 -4.54 -19.06
CA LYS A 335 -13.83 -4.90 -19.48
C LYS A 335 -13.79 -5.63 -20.81
N SER A 336 -13.09 -5.09 -21.81
CA SER A 336 -12.92 -5.73 -23.12
C SER A 336 -12.28 -7.11 -23.04
N LEU A 337 -11.30 -7.29 -22.13
CA LEU A 337 -10.72 -8.60 -21.86
C LEU A 337 -11.75 -9.58 -21.26
N LEU A 338 -12.60 -9.11 -20.34
CA LEU A 338 -13.67 -9.92 -19.75
C LEU A 338 -14.75 -10.29 -20.79
N GLU A 339 -15.22 -9.35 -21.58
CA GLU A 339 -16.17 -9.58 -22.66
C GLU A 339 -15.67 -10.60 -23.67
N MET A 340 -14.39 -10.48 -24.07
CA MET A 340 -13.77 -11.47 -24.95
C MET A 340 -13.78 -12.87 -24.33
N LEU A 341 -13.50 -12.99 -23.02
CA LEU A 341 -13.53 -14.26 -22.31
C LEU A 341 -14.95 -14.82 -22.13
N GLU A 342 -15.97 -13.97 -22.06
CA GLU A 342 -17.37 -14.36 -21.94
C GLU A 342 -17.95 -14.90 -23.26
N ASN A 343 -17.35 -14.51 -24.38
CA ASN A 343 -17.73 -14.95 -25.73
C ASN A 343 -16.93 -16.17 -26.25
N LEU A 344 -16.14 -16.83 -25.39
CA LEU A 344 -15.43 -18.08 -25.71
C LEU A 344 -16.35 -19.30 -25.58
#